data_025e6a17f29efb0aa1d1de38ccdc618e
#
_entry.id   025e6a17f29efb0aa1d1de38ccdc618e
#
_cell.length_a   1.000
_cell.length_b   1.000
_cell.length_c   1.000
_cell.angle_alpha   90.00
_cell.angle_beta   90.00
_cell.angle_gamma   90.00
#
_symmetry.space_group_name_H-M   'P 1'
#
loop_
_entity.id
_entity.type
_entity.pdbx_description
1 polymer ?
#
loop_
_entity_poly.entity_id
_entity_poly.type
_entity_poly.pdbx_seq_one_letter_code
_entity_poly.pdbx_strand_id
1 'polypeptide(L)'
;RDAAGCSGACTVVYLGDYIDRGPRSREVIDELLDAPLPGFDCVHLLGNHEQTLLDFLQYPQQAAGWLAWGGRETLQSYGVPLPRDFQRIDIEQVRDAFLSRVPERHIEFFRRMPLTHVEGDYLFVHAGIRPGVPLQEQSDSDLLWIRRDFTASAEAHSHVVVHGHSISEEVELLPN
;
A
#
# COMPACT_ATOMS: atom_id res chain seq x y z
N ARG A 1 3.60 -22.33 6.26
CA ARG A 1 3.85 -22.49 7.70
C ARG A 1 2.56 -23.01 8.32
N ASP A 2 2.65 -24.09 9.08
CA ASP A 2 1.48 -24.75 9.64
C ASP A 2 0.80 -23.84 10.66
N ALA A 3 -0.51 -23.65 10.52
CA ALA A 3 -1.38 -23.00 11.52
C ALA A 3 -1.55 -23.86 12.80
N ALA A 4 -0.58 -24.74 13.08
CA ALA A 4 -0.61 -25.66 14.21
C ALA A 4 -0.45 -24.89 15.53
N GLY A 5 -1.58 -24.52 16.10
CA GLY A 5 -1.66 -23.83 17.39
C GLY A 5 -2.75 -22.77 17.50
N CYS A 6 -3.34 -22.29 16.38
CA CYS A 6 -4.47 -21.38 16.44
C CYS A 6 -5.77 -22.17 16.62
N SER A 7 -6.48 -21.97 17.73
CA SER A 7 -7.80 -22.54 17.99
C SER A 7 -8.94 -21.72 17.35
N GLY A 8 -8.62 -20.71 16.52
CA GLY A 8 -9.54 -19.82 15.80
C GLY A 8 -9.07 -19.52 14.39
N ALA A 9 -9.81 -18.67 13.65
CA ALA A 9 -9.38 -18.16 12.37
C ALA A 9 -8.06 -17.39 12.54
N CYS A 10 -7.08 -17.67 11.67
CA CYS A 10 -5.80 -16.96 11.65
C CYS A 10 -5.88 -15.85 10.60
N THR A 11 -5.47 -14.64 10.96
CA THR A 11 -5.46 -13.49 10.06
C THR A 11 -4.03 -13.22 9.57
N VAL A 12 -3.88 -12.97 8.27
CA VAL A 12 -2.67 -12.42 7.67
C VAL A 12 -2.95 -11.00 7.23
N VAL A 13 -2.15 -10.06 7.75
CA VAL A 13 -2.27 -8.65 7.37
C VAL A 13 -1.09 -8.27 6.48
N TYR A 14 -1.40 -7.84 5.27
CA TYR A 14 -0.45 -7.26 4.32
C TYR A 14 -0.45 -5.75 4.49
N LEU A 15 0.75 -5.13 4.59
CA LEU A 15 0.90 -3.74 5.01
C LEU A 15 0.96 -2.72 3.87
N GLY A 16 0.57 -3.09 2.64
CA GLY A 16 0.58 -2.18 1.49
C GLY A 16 1.83 -2.29 0.61
N ASP A 17 1.94 -1.39 -0.38
CA ASP A 17 3.03 -1.30 -1.35
C ASP A 17 3.21 -2.56 -2.20
N TYR A 18 2.11 -3.05 -2.79
CA TYR A 18 2.07 -4.23 -3.67
C TYR A 18 2.53 -3.94 -5.08
N ILE A 19 2.54 -2.67 -5.48
CA ILE A 19 2.88 -2.19 -6.82
C ILE A 19 4.16 -1.36 -6.80
N ASP A 20 4.60 -0.96 -7.97
CA ASP A 20 5.73 -0.09 -8.26
C ASP A 20 7.11 -0.77 -8.13
N ARG A 21 8.12 -0.16 -8.78
CA ARG A 21 9.53 -0.58 -8.81
C ARG A 21 9.78 -1.97 -9.41
N GLY A 22 8.96 -2.95 -9.04
CA GLY A 22 9.05 -4.30 -9.58
C GLY A 22 8.36 -4.43 -10.95
N PRO A 23 8.83 -5.37 -11.82
CA PRO A 23 8.29 -5.51 -13.18
C PRO A 23 6.97 -6.28 -13.26
N ARG A 24 6.44 -6.77 -12.13
CA ARG A 24 5.30 -7.69 -12.08
C ARG A 24 4.17 -7.23 -11.18
N SER A 25 3.92 -5.92 -11.11
CA SER A 25 2.86 -5.36 -10.26
C SER A 25 1.48 -5.96 -10.59
N ARG A 26 1.18 -6.15 -11.87
CA ARG A 26 -0.08 -6.77 -12.30
C ARG A 26 -0.23 -8.19 -11.75
N GLU A 27 0.81 -9.02 -11.91
CA GLU A 27 0.77 -10.41 -11.47
C GLU A 27 0.69 -10.54 -9.94
N VAL A 28 1.28 -9.59 -9.20
CA VAL A 28 1.12 -9.52 -7.73
C VAL A 28 -0.35 -9.29 -7.37
N ILE A 29 -1.04 -8.36 -8.05
CA ILE A 29 -2.45 -8.10 -7.77
C ILE A 29 -3.33 -9.28 -8.20
N ASP A 30 -3.03 -9.92 -9.34
CA ASP A 30 -3.72 -11.15 -9.76
C ASP A 30 -3.56 -12.24 -8.67
N GLU A 31 -2.35 -12.45 -8.13
CA GLU A 31 -2.09 -13.44 -7.08
C GLU A 31 -2.84 -13.14 -5.78
N LEU A 32 -2.83 -11.88 -5.33
CA LEU A 32 -3.54 -11.48 -4.10
C LEU A 32 -5.06 -11.68 -4.21
N LEU A 33 -5.62 -11.52 -5.42
CA LEU A 33 -7.05 -11.71 -5.67
C LEU A 33 -7.44 -13.17 -5.89
N ASP A 34 -6.62 -13.93 -6.60
CA ASP A 34 -7.00 -15.25 -7.12
C ASP A 34 -6.46 -16.41 -6.27
N ALA A 35 -5.45 -16.17 -5.44
CA ALA A 35 -4.78 -17.19 -4.63
C ALA A 35 -4.73 -16.82 -3.13
N PRO A 36 -5.87 -16.63 -2.46
CA PRO A 36 -5.88 -16.37 -1.03
C PRO A 36 -5.25 -17.54 -0.26
N LEU A 37 -4.56 -17.23 0.83
CA LEU A 37 -3.90 -18.25 1.65
C LEU A 37 -4.94 -19.18 2.28
N PRO A 38 -4.91 -20.51 1.99
CA PRO A 38 -5.88 -21.43 2.54
C PRO A 38 -5.83 -21.48 4.07
N GLY A 39 -6.99 -21.32 4.72
CA GLY A 39 -7.10 -21.35 6.18
C GLY A 39 -6.75 -20.05 6.90
N PHE A 40 -6.55 -18.97 6.15
CA PHE A 40 -6.33 -17.64 6.70
C PHE A 40 -7.34 -16.63 6.17
N ASP A 41 -7.78 -15.72 7.05
CA ASP A 41 -8.41 -14.48 6.62
C ASP A 41 -7.32 -13.50 6.20
N CYS A 42 -7.48 -12.87 5.03
CA CYS A 42 -6.48 -11.95 4.49
C CYS A 42 -7.00 -10.51 4.55
N VAL A 43 -6.22 -9.63 5.17
CA VAL A 43 -6.45 -8.18 5.18
C VAL A 43 -5.34 -7.51 4.37
N HIS A 44 -5.72 -6.70 3.37
CA HIS A 44 -4.78 -5.97 2.54
C HIS A 44 -4.93 -4.48 2.83
N LEU A 45 -3.94 -3.88 3.49
CA LEU A 45 -3.95 -2.45 3.78
C LEU A 45 -3.52 -1.65 2.55
N LEU A 46 -4.03 -0.44 2.44
CA LEU A 46 -3.63 0.53 1.43
C LEU A 46 -2.22 1.05 1.77
N GLY A 47 -1.30 0.98 0.82
CA GLY A 47 -0.02 1.65 0.87
C GLY A 47 -0.05 3.00 0.13
N ASN A 48 0.99 3.81 0.34
CA ASN A 48 1.09 5.10 -0.34
C ASN A 48 1.29 4.95 -1.86
N HIS A 49 1.85 3.84 -2.33
CA HIS A 49 1.99 3.53 -3.74
C HIS A 49 0.63 3.26 -4.41
N GLU A 50 -0.23 2.47 -3.79
CA GLU A 50 -1.61 2.24 -4.26
C GLU A 50 -2.44 3.52 -4.22
N GLN A 51 -2.32 4.33 -3.15
CA GLN A 51 -3.01 5.63 -3.07
C GLN A 51 -2.55 6.54 -4.21
N THR A 52 -1.25 6.60 -4.49
CA THR A 52 -0.72 7.44 -5.57
C THR A 52 -1.21 6.98 -6.96
N LEU A 53 -1.38 5.66 -7.17
CA LEU A 53 -2.04 5.15 -8.37
C LEU A 53 -3.49 5.62 -8.47
N LEU A 54 -4.26 5.56 -7.38
CA LEU A 54 -5.65 6.05 -7.36
C LEU A 54 -5.72 7.56 -7.64
N ASP A 55 -4.80 8.35 -7.08
CA ASP A 55 -4.67 9.78 -7.35
C ASP A 55 -4.31 10.05 -8.81
N PHE A 56 -3.42 9.24 -9.39
CA PHE A 56 -3.09 9.31 -10.82
C PHE A 56 -4.31 9.07 -11.72
N LEU A 57 -5.18 8.15 -11.35
CA LEU A 57 -6.40 7.90 -12.11
C LEU A 57 -7.36 9.09 -12.08
N GLN A 58 -7.42 9.79 -10.96
CA GLN A 58 -8.32 10.91 -10.75
C GLN A 58 -7.72 12.24 -11.20
N TYR A 59 -6.44 12.49 -10.90
CA TYR A 59 -5.73 13.75 -11.13
C TYR A 59 -4.34 13.52 -11.76
N PRO A 60 -4.27 13.03 -13.00
CA PRO A 60 -3.02 12.57 -13.61
C PRO A 60 -1.92 13.63 -13.66
N GLN A 61 -2.27 14.91 -13.87
CA GLN A 61 -1.31 16.01 -13.90
C GLN A 61 -0.61 16.24 -12.54
N GLN A 62 -1.33 16.01 -11.42
CA GLN A 62 -0.78 16.19 -10.07
C GLN A 62 0.10 15.00 -9.67
N ALA A 63 -0.21 13.82 -10.16
CA ALA A 63 0.49 12.58 -9.83
C ALA A 63 1.59 12.21 -10.83
N ALA A 64 1.97 13.09 -11.75
CA ALA A 64 2.99 12.81 -12.77
C ALA A 64 4.36 12.40 -12.16
N GLY A 65 4.69 12.87 -10.97
CA GLY A 65 5.89 12.47 -10.23
C GLY A 65 5.94 10.98 -9.85
N TRP A 66 4.79 10.31 -9.75
CA TRP A 66 4.67 8.89 -9.46
C TRP A 66 5.45 8.01 -10.46
N LEU A 67 5.50 8.42 -11.72
CA LEU A 67 6.27 7.69 -12.74
C LEU A 67 7.76 7.55 -12.38
N ALA A 68 8.32 8.53 -11.66
CA ALA A 68 9.71 8.50 -11.20
C ALA A 68 9.92 7.67 -9.92
N TRP A 69 8.85 7.34 -9.20
CA TRP A 69 8.90 6.59 -7.94
C TRP A 69 8.61 5.09 -8.10
N GLY A 70 8.44 4.64 -9.35
CA GLY A 70 8.22 3.23 -9.68
C GLY A 70 6.90 2.95 -10.39
N GLY A 71 6.03 3.96 -10.59
CA GLY A 71 4.76 3.81 -11.31
C GLY A 71 4.93 3.44 -12.78
N ARG A 72 6.10 3.73 -13.37
CA ARG A 72 6.45 3.29 -14.72
C ARG A 72 6.41 1.76 -14.84
N GLU A 73 7.03 1.06 -13.91
CA GLU A 73 7.10 -0.39 -13.87
C GLU A 73 5.69 -0.98 -13.71
N THR A 74 4.86 -0.36 -12.90
CA THR A 74 3.44 -0.73 -12.75
C THR A 74 2.72 -0.58 -14.09
N LEU A 75 2.77 0.59 -14.72
CA LEU A 75 2.12 0.82 -16.01
C LEU A 75 2.59 -0.18 -17.08
N GLN A 76 3.89 -0.46 -17.12
CA GLN A 76 4.47 -1.44 -18.04
C GLN A 76 3.98 -2.87 -17.80
N SER A 77 3.80 -3.26 -16.53
CA SER A 77 3.25 -4.57 -16.17
C SER A 77 1.82 -4.79 -16.69
N TYR A 78 1.06 -3.70 -16.84
CA TYR A 78 -0.27 -3.70 -17.49
C TYR A 78 -0.21 -3.51 -19.02
N GLY A 79 1.00 -3.49 -19.60
CA GLY A 79 1.18 -3.37 -21.05
C GLY A 79 0.99 -1.95 -21.58
N VAL A 80 1.09 -0.92 -20.74
CA VAL A 80 1.04 0.48 -21.18
C VAL A 80 2.38 0.87 -21.83
N PRO A 81 2.39 1.28 -23.12
CA PRO A 81 3.61 1.74 -23.75
C PRO A 81 4.00 3.12 -23.21
N LEU A 82 5.23 3.24 -22.70
CA LEU A 82 5.76 4.50 -22.24
C LEU A 82 6.94 4.95 -23.10
N PRO A 83 6.99 6.21 -23.54
CA PRO A 83 8.14 6.74 -24.27
C PRO A 83 9.37 6.80 -23.36
N ARG A 84 10.56 6.75 -23.98
CA ARG A 84 11.83 6.89 -23.23
C ARG A 84 12.05 8.33 -22.73
N ASP A 85 11.53 9.30 -23.47
CA ASP A 85 11.65 10.73 -23.15
C ASP A 85 10.40 11.20 -22.38
N PHE A 86 10.58 11.46 -21.11
CA PHE A 86 9.52 11.93 -20.20
C PHE A 86 9.03 13.35 -20.50
N GLN A 87 9.83 14.20 -21.13
CA GLN A 87 9.44 15.59 -21.44
C GLN A 87 8.30 15.67 -22.48
N ARG A 88 8.01 14.57 -23.15
CA ARG A 88 6.98 14.47 -24.18
C ARG A 88 5.82 13.55 -23.81
N ILE A 89 5.68 13.20 -22.53
CA ILE A 89 4.57 12.35 -22.08
C ILE A 89 3.31 13.20 -21.95
N ASP A 90 2.29 12.83 -22.71
CA ASP A 90 0.92 13.21 -22.40
C ASP A 90 0.39 12.28 -21.30
N ILE A 91 0.41 12.79 -20.08
CA ILE A 91 0.07 12.00 -18.89
C ILE A 91 -1.39 11.55 -18.87
N GLU A 92 -2.29 12.30 -19.51
CA GLU A 92 -3.70 11.93 -19.64
C GLU A 92 -3.88 10.76 -20.60
N GLN A 93 -3.15 10.76 -21.73
CA GLN A 93 -3.13 9.62 -22.63
C GLN A 93 -2.55 8.37 -21.98
N VAL A 94 -1.56 8.52 -21.10
CA VAL A 94 -1.00 7.39 -20.33
C VAL A 94 -2.05 6.82 -19.37
N ARG A 95 -2.78 7.67 -18.64
CA ARG A 95 -3.88 7.25 -17.78
C ARG A 95 -4.96 6.50 -18.59
N ASP A 96 -5.39 7.05 -19.72
CA ASP A 96 -6.44 6.44 -20.55
C ASP A 96 -5.97 5.10 -21.14
N ALA A 97 -4.71 5.01 -21.54
CA ALA A 97 -4.10 3.77 -21.97
C ALA A 97 -4.04 2.72 -20.84
N PHE A 98 -3.79 3.12 -19.61
CA PHE A 98 -3.84 2.25 -18.44
C PHE A 98 -5.28 1.78 -18.16
N LEU A 99 -6.24 2.70 -18.09
CA LEU A 99 -7.66 2.38 -17.87
C LEU A 99 -8.22 1.40 -18.92
N SER A 100 -7.73 1.46 -20.17
CA SER A 100 -8.14 0.52 -21.21
C SER A 100 -7.58 -0.90 -21.05
N ARG A 101 -6.64 -1.13 -20.13
CA ARG A 101 -5.89 -2.40 -19.94
C ARG A 101 -6.02 -2.99 -18.55
N VAL A 102 -6.19 -2.15 -17.54
CA VAL A 102 -6.34 -2.62 -16.17
C VAL A 102 -7.70 -3.31 -16.00
N PRO A 103 -7.76 -4.52 -15.41
CA PRO A 103 -9.04 -5.13 -15.04
C PRO A 103 -9.76 -4.28 -13.98
N GLU A 104 -11.07 -4.08 -14.14
CA GLU A 104 -11.88 -3.31 -13.19
C GLU A 104 -11.76 -3.85 -11.75
N ARG A 105 -11.69 -5.19 -11.60
CA ARG A 105 -11.49 -5.84 -10.29
C ARG A 105 -10.23 -5.39 -9.55
N HIS A 106 -9.15 -4.98 -10.27
CA HIS A 106 -7.94 -4.45 -9.65
C HIS A 106 -8.16 -3.06 -9.08
N ILE A 107 -8.85 -2.19 -9.82
CA ILE A 107 -9.20 -0.84 -9.35
C ILE A 107 -10.13 -0.91 -8.14
N GLU A 108 -11.13 -1.82 -8.18
CA GLU A 108 -12.01 -2.05 -7.04
C GLU A 108 -11.27 -2.59 -5.83
N PHE A 109 -10.28 -3.47 -6.03
CA PHE A 109 -9.44 -4.00 -4.97
C PHE A 109 -8.69 -2.88 -4.25
N PHE A 110 -7.99 -2.00 -4.98
CA PHE A 110 -7.30 -0.84 -4.39
C PHE A 110 -8.26 0.09 -3.64
N ARG A 111 -9.44 0.38 -4.19
CA ARG A 111 -10.43 1.27 -3.57
C ARG A 111 -11.04 0.71 -2.28
N ARG A 112 -11.02 -0.60 -2.10
CA ARG A 112 -11.59 -1.27 -0.92
C ARG A 112 -10.57 -1.53 0.18
N MET A 113 -9.29 -1.29 -0.07
CA MET A 113 -8.24 -1.47 0.93
C MET A 113 -8.44 -0.51 2.11
N PRO A 114 -8.51 -1.01 3.35
CA PRO A 114 -8.56 -0.15 4.53
C PRO A 114 -7.18 0.48 4.80
N LEU A 115 -7.17 1.62 5.48
CA LEU A 115 -5.93 2.29 5.93
C LEU A 115 -5.35 1.64 7.18
N THR A 116 -6.19 1.05 8.01
CA THR A 116 -5.80 0.42 9.27
C THR A 116 -6.59 -0.86 9.52
N HIS A 117 -6.01 -1.75 10.33
CA HIS A 117 -6.69 -2.91 10.87
C HIS A 117 -6.31 -3.07 12.35
N VAL A 118 -7.29 -3.35 13.20
CA VAL A 118 -7.07 -3.60 14.63
C VAL A 118 -7.43 -5.05 14.94
N GLU A 119 -6.52 -5.75 15.58
CA GLU A 119 -6.74 -7.12 16.05
C GLU A 119 -6.19 -7.26 17.49
N GLY A 120 -7.09 -7.35 18.48
CA GLY A 120 -6.72 -7.35 19.89
C GLY A 120 -5.96 -6.08 20.28
N ASP A 121 -4.75 -6.24 20.81
CA ASP A 121 -3.88 -5.14 21.22
C ASP A 121 -2.99 -4.59 20.10
N TYR A 122 -3.15 -5.08 18.86
CA TYR A 122 -2.34 -4.69 17.71
C TYR A 122 -3.09 -3.78 16.75
N LEU A 123 -2.42 -2.72 16.31
CA LEU A 123 -2.82 -1.84 15.22
C LEU A 123 -1.89 -2.07 14.04
N PHE A 124 -2.44 -2.47 12.92
CA PHE A 124 -1.73 -2.60 11.65
C PHE A 124 -2.00 -1.36 10.80
N VAL A 125 -0.95 -0.76 10.27
CA VAL A 125 -1.02 0.45 9.45
C VAL A 125 0.15 0.44 8.45
N HIS A 126 0.00 1.11 7.31
CA HIS A 126 1.07 1.11 6.30
C HIS A 126 2.34 1.82 6.81
N ALA A 127 2.26 3.10 7.19
CA ALA A 127 3.44 3.90 7.54
C ALA A 127 3.62 4.15 9.04
N GLY A 128 2.53 4.35 9.76
CA GLY A 128 2.53 4.68 11.18
C GLY A 128 1.36 5.56 11.57
N ILE A 129 1.42 6.11 12.75
CA ILE A 129 0.41 7.04 13.30
C ILE A 129 1.09 8.30 13.82
N ARG A 130 0.37 9.42 13.85
CA ARG A 130 0.86 10.64 14.51
C ARG A 130 0.76 10.47 16.02
N PRO A 131 1.90 10.58 16.74
CA PRO A 131 1.91 10.47 18.20
C PRO A 131 0.99 11.52 18.86
N GLY A 132 0.34 11.13 19.95
CA GLY A 132 -0.56 12.00 20.71
C GLY A 132 -1.91 12.27 20.06
N VAL A 133 -2.17 11.74 18.85
CA VAL A 133 -3.45 11.88 18.14
C VAL A 133 -4.24 10.57 18.26
N PRO A 134 -5.52 10.60 18.67
CA PRO A 134 -6.38 9.40 18.69
C PRO A 134 -6.50 8.75 17.32
N LEU A 135 -6.64 7.41 17.26
CA LEU A 135 -6.72 6.66 16.01
C LEU A 135 -7.82 7.19 15.06
N GLN A 136 -8.96 7.57 15.62
CA GLN A 136 -10.11 8.07 14.86
C GLN A 136 -9.90 9.48 14.28
N GLU A 137 -8.87 10.19 14.74
CA GLU A 137 -8.51 11.55 14.32
C GLU A 137 -7.23 11.57 13.47
N GLN A 138 -6.64 10.40 13.20
CA GLN A 138 -5.48 10.29 12.31
C GLN A 138 -5.82 10.72 10.89
N SER A 139 -4.90 11.47 10.26
CA SER A 139 -5.06 11.80 8.86
C SER A 139 -4.61 10.66 7.95
N ASP A 140 -5.26 10.48 6.80
CA ASP A 140 -4.82 9.52 5.77
C ASP A 140 -3.36 9.76 5.37
N SER A 141 -2.94 11.03 5.33
CA SER A 141 -1.56 11.40 5.02
C SER A 141 -0.57 10.87 6.05
N ASP A 142 -0.90 10.91 7.35
CA ASP A 142 -0.02 10.34 8.38
C ASP A 142 0.01 8.81 8.28
N LEU A 143 -1.15 8.17 8.14
CA LEU A 143 -1.26 6.71 8.03
C LEU A 143 -0.47 6.15 6.84
N LEU A 144 -0.33 6.92 5.75
CA LEU A 144 0.31 6.50 4.49
C LEU A 144 1.75 6.99 4.31
N TRP A 145 2.17 8.08 4.99
CA TRP A 145 3.44 8.74 4.66
C TRP A 145 4.33 9.08 5.85
N ILE A 146 3.85 9.00 7.08
CA ILE A 146 4.62 9.38 8.27
C ILE A 146 5.91 8.55 8.37
N ARG A 147 6.97 9.14 8.86
CA ARG A 147 8.27 8.50 9.06
C ARG A 147 8.83 8.85 10.44
N ARG A 148 9.85 9.71 10.49
CA ARG A 148 10.59 10.04 11.73
C ARG A 148 9.71 10.63 12.84
N ASP A 149 8.66 11.35 12.51
CA ASP A 149 7.72 11.89 13.50
C ASP A 149 7.07 10.76 14.32
N PHE A 150 6.89 9.60 13.72
CA PHE A 150 6.41 8.39 14.37
C PHE A 150 7.57 7.58 14.97
N THR A 151 8.55 7.15 14.16
CA THR A 151 9.60 6.21 14.59
C THR A 151 10.57 6.77 15.63
N ALA A 152 10.72 8.10 15.71
CA ALA A 152 11.57 8.76 16.73
C ALA A 152 10.79 9.28 17.94
N SER A 153 9.48 9.05 18.01
CA SER A 153 8.66 9.44 19.16
C SER A 153 8.90 8.49 20.34
N ALA A 154 8.88 9.04 21.54
CA ALA A 154 8.87 8.28 22.79
C ALA A 154 7.47 8.24 23.44
N GLU A 155 6.44 8.75 22.76
CA GLU A 155 5.07 8.71 23.26
C GLU A 155 4.49 7.30 23.15
N ALA A 156 3.92 6.83 24.26
CA ALA A 156 3.28 5.52 24.28
C ALA A 156 1.98 5.53 23.47
N HIS A 157 1.74 4.45 22.75
CA HIS A 157 0.53 4.24 21.97
C HIS A 157 -0.45 3.31 22.70
N SER A 158 -1.74 3.40 22.36
CA SER A 158 -2.78 2.53 22.94
C SER A 158 -2.70 1.09 22.44
N HIS A 159 -1.98 0.83 21.36
CA HIS A 159 -1.78 -0.46 20.72
C HIS A 159 -0.31 -0.67 20.38
N VAL A 160 0.08 -1.91 20.22
CA VAL A 160 1.33 -2.26 19.54
C VAL A 160 1.15 -1.97 18.06
N VAL A 161 1.89 -0.99 17.52
CA VAL A 161 1.75 -0.58 16.13
C VAL A 161 2.67 -1.40 15.24
N VAL A 162 2.07 -2.14 14.31
CA VAL A 162 2.78 -2.92 13.28
C VAL A 162 2.72 -2.14 11.97
N HIS A 163 3.87 -1.79 11.42
CA HIS A 163 3.96 -0.95 10.22
C HIS A 163 5.07 -1.37 9.26
N GLY A 164 5.04 -0.84 8.04
CA GLY A 164 6.04 -0.98 6.98
C GLY A 164 6.61 0.38 6.56
N HIS A 165 6.59 0.67 5.25
CA HIS A 165 6.93 1.94 4.60
C HIS A 165 8.36 2.46 4.85
N SER A 166 8.84 2.45 6.08
CA SER A 166 10.21 2.84 6.44
C SER A 166 11.13 1.63 6.35
N ILE A 167 12.08 1.69 5.41
CA ILE A 167 12.98 0.56 5.14
C ILE A 167 14.00 0.45 6.27
N SER A 168 14.10 -0.73 6.88
CA SER A 168 15.15 -1.15 7.81
C SER A 168 15.74 -2.47 7.34
N GLU A 169 16.98 -2.78 7.74
CA GLU A 169 17.64 -4.04 7.39
C GLU A 169 17.08 -5.22 8.19
N GLU A 170 16.59 -4.95 9.41
CA GLU A 170 16.02 -5.94 10.33
C GLU A 170 14.70 -5.43 10.90
N VAL A 171 13.94 -6.34 11.51
CA VAL A 171 12.72 -5.96 12.26
C VAL A 171 13.15 -5.18 13.51
N GLU A 172 12.64 -3.96 13.63
CA GLU A 172 12.90 -3.09 14.77
C GLU A 172 11.73 -3.14 15.76
N LEU A 173 12.06 -3.27 17.03
CA LEU A 173 11.09 -3.12 18.13
C LEU A 173 11.40 -1.80 18.84
N LEU A 174 10.51 -0.83 18.67
CA LEU A 174 10.62 0.48 19.29
C LEU A 174 9.92 0.46 20.66
N PRO A 175 10.43 1.21 21.66
CA PRO A 175 9.95 1.12 23.05
C PRO A 175 8.69 1.96 23.34
N ASN A 176 8.00 2.45 22.33
CA ASN A 176 6.86 3.37 22.42
C ASN A 176 5.50 2.72 22.15
#